data_4f0f076313edcfb5457fd20ab695daf2
#
_entry.id   4f0f076313edcfb5457fd20ab695daf2
#
_cell.length_a   1.000
_cell.length_b   1.000
_cell.length_c   1.000
_cell.angle_alpha   90.00
_cell.angle_beta   90.00
_cell.angle_gamma   90.00
#
_symmetry.space_group_name_H-M   'P 1'
#
loop_
_entity.id
_entity.type
_entity.pdbx_description
1 polymer ?
#
loop_
_entity_poly.entity_id
_entity_poly.type
_entity_poly.pdbx_seq_one_letter_code
_entity_poly.pdbx_strand_id
1 'polypeptide(L)'
;MRRFRTAPALLVALILPFAAYPQTVPDGRIERGIRLFGEEKYSEALELFNRVLADPAAQTDRPDAVYWSGLSYMALGDAVNARRTLDTFLKEYPRHPSVPDALYQRARVAYTSGEYEESILLFSTFLEKYPDHSFASSALFWTADGLFSLGRLAESETLFRTLLADYPKSVKFEAASYKLALIRYKYRENELLTLLKWSHEESLRVIEEFQRREKAYEQALAVYQRRLADTGASLAVPAPAAAPADSDQRIAALNARIEELTKALAAQAPSPSADKSAELLALKAETLELLSLYIDWLAGNVEKGARP
;
A
#
# COMPACT_ATOMS: atom_id res chain seq x y z
N MET A 1 -86.31 -58.80 19.59
CA MET A 1 -85.82 -58.59 18.23
C MET A 1 -85.95 -57.12 17.84
N ARG A 2 -84.87 -56.32 17.98
CA ARG A 2 -84.88 -54.90 17.56
C ARG A 2 -83.95 -54.77 16.31
N ARG A 3 -84.60 -54.37 15.20
CA ARG A 3 -83.90 -54.13 13.93
C ARG A 3 -83.29 -52.73 13.94
N PHE A 4 -81.97 -52.64 13.86
CA PHE A 4 -81.24 -51.39 13.63
C PHE A 4 -81.28 -51.06 12.15
N ARG A 5 -81.84 -49.91 11.81
CA ARG A 5 -81.78 -49.30 10.48
C ARG A 5 -80.49 -48.49 10.39
N THR A 6 -79.59 -48.90 9.52
CA THR A 6 -78.42 -48.14 9.18
C THR A 6 -78.79 -47.10 8.11
N ALA A 7 -78.60 -45.80 8.38
CA ALA A 7 -78.70 -44.73 7.42
C ALA A 7 -77.34 -44.61 6.68
N PRO A 8 -77.34 -44.31 5.35
CA PRO A 8 -76.10 -44.09 4.60
C PRO A 8 -75.60 -42.69 4.89
N ALA A 9 -74.31 -42.59 5.34
CA ALA A 9 -73.62 -41.33 5.47
C ALA A 9 -73.22 -40.83 4.04
N LEU A 10 -73.78 -39.70 3.64
CA LEU A 10 -73.41 -38.97 2.45
C LEU A 10 -72.04 -38.27 2.70
N LEU A 11 -70.97 -38.81 2.10
CA LEU A 11 -69.66 -38.21 2.08
C LEU A 11 -69.61 -37.09 1.04
N VAL A 12 -69.80 -35.84 1.50
CA VAL A 12 -69.63 -34.64 0.64
C VAL A 12 -68.11 -34.41 0.52
N ALA A 13 -67.54 -34.85 -0.60
CA ALA A 13 -66.18 -34.52 -0.96
C ALA A 13 -66.06 -33.02 -1.29
N LEU A 14 -65.53 -32.25 -0.36
CA LEU A 14 -65.18 -30.83 -0.59
C LEU A 14 -64.01 -30.78 -1.56
N ILE A 15 -64.30 -30.63 -2.84
CA ILE A 15 -63.28 -30.32 -3.84
C ILE A 15 -62.88 -28.86 -3.68
N LEU A 16 -61.80 -28.62 -2.86
CA LEU A 16 -61.13 -27.33 -2.83
C LEU A 16 -60.46 -27.13 -4.19
N PRO A 17 -60.68 -25.99 -4.87
CA PRO A 17 -59.91 -25.70 -6.06
C PRO A 17 -58.43 -25.61 -5.65
N PHE A 18 -57.63 -26.52 -6.17
CA PHE A 18 -56.18 -26.45 -6.12
C PHE A 18 -55.80 -25.18 -6.90
N ALA A 19 -55.67 -24.06 -6.19
CA ALA A 19 -55.09 -22.85 -6.75
C ALA A 19 -53.71 -23.24 -7.24
N ALA A 20 -53.54 -23.40 -8.54
CA ALA A 20 -52.28 -23.57 -9.19
C ALA A 20 -51.46 -22.31 -8.86
N TYR A 21 -50.62 -22.42 -7.83
CA TYR A 21 -49.51 -21.45 -7.66
C TYR A 21 -48.75 -21.49 -8.97
N PRO A 22 -48.57 -20.37 -9.66
CA PRO A 22 -47.73 -20.33 -10.83
C PRO A 22 -46.32 -20.79 -10.34
N GLN A 23 -45.96 -22.00 -10.73
CA GLN A 23 -44.57 -22.41 -10.60
C GLN A 23 -43.84 -21.52 -11.59
N THR A 24 -43.23 -20.46 -11.06
CA THR A 24 -42.30 -19.63 -11.81
C THR A 24 -41.11 -20.55 -12.13
N VAL A 25 -41.14 -21.12 -13.33
CA VAL A 25 -39.98 -21.80 -13.89
C VAL A 25 -38.86 -20.74 -13.87
N PRO A 26 -37.72 -21.01 -13.26
CA PRO A 26 -36.61 -20.08 -13.32
C PRO A 26 -36.34 -19.72 -14.77
N ASP A 27 -36.34 -18.44 -15.08
CA ASP A 27 -36.34 -17.90 -16.48
C ASP A 27 -35.01 -18.22 -17.20
N GLY A 28 -34.15 -19.03 -16.71
CA GLY A 28 -32.87 -19.43 -17.36
C GLY A 28 -32.00 -18.26 -17.87
N ARG A 29 -32.52 -17.03 -17.81
CA ARG A 29 -31.77 -15.81 -18.21
C ARG A 29 -30.66 -15.47 -17.25
N ILE A 30 -30.87 -15.68 -15.96
CA ILE A 30 -29.84 -15.47 -14.93
C ILE A 30 -28.69 -16.45 -15.13
N GLU A 31 -28.97 -17.74 -15.24
CA GLU A 31 -27.94 -18.78 -15.45
C GLU A 31 -27.19 -18.57 -16.77
N ARG A 32 -27.90 -18.10 -17.81
CA ARG A 32 -27.27 -17.75 -19.08
C ARG A 32 -26.38 -16.52 -18.94
N GLY A 33 -26.81 -15.50 -18.21
CA GLY A 33 -26.02 -14.32 -17.90
C GLY A 33 -24.78 -14.65 -17.11
N ILE A 34 -24.89 -15.51 -16.09
CA ILE A 34 -23.78 -16.01 -15.28
C ILE A 34 -22.76 -16.77 -16.14
N ARG A 35 -23.22 -17.61 -17.07
CA ARG A 35 -22.30 -18.28 -18.00
C ARG A 35 -21.56 -17.30 -18.89
N LEU A 36 -22.24 -16.31 -19.47
CA LEU A 36 -21.60 -15.25 -20.28
C LEU A 36 -20.60 -14.46 -19.47
N PHE A 37 -20.91 -14.18 -18.19
CA PHE A 37 -19.98 -13.55 -17.27
C PHE A 37 -18.73 -14.43 -17.07
N GLY A 38 -18.89 -15.74 -16.88
CA GLY A 38 -17.79 -16.68 -16.76
C GLY A 38 -16.97 -16.84 -18.05
N GLU A 39 -17.57 -16.56 -19.22
CA GLU A 39 -16.90 -16.49 -20.51
C GLU A 39 -16.26 -15.10 -20.80
N GLU A 40 -16.22 -14.22 -19.80
CA GLU A 40 -15.73 -12.82 -19.89
C GLU A 40 -16.51 -11.92 -20.86
N LYS A 41 -17.71 -12.36 -21.28
CA LYS A 41 -18.63 -11.61 -22.13
C LYS A 41 -19.54 -10.69 -21.31
N TYR A 42 -18.90 -9.77 -20.57
CA TYR A 42 -19.56 -8.95 -19.54
C TYR A 42 -20.68 -8.06 -20.10
N SER A 43 -20.51 -7.50 -21.29
CA SER A 43 -21.52 -6.65 -21.92
C SER A 43 -22.77 -7.45 -22.29
N GLU A 44 -22.62 -8.65 -22.85
CA GLU A 44 -23.72 -9.53 -23.21
C GLU A 44 -24.45 -10.05 -21.94
N ALA A 45 -23.67 -10.38 -20.89
CA ALA A 45 -24.24 -10.74 -19.59
C ALA A 45 -25.08 -9.61 -19.02
N LEU A 46 -24.57 -8.38 -19.05
CA LEU A 46 -25.26 -7.19 -18.56
C LEU A 46 -26.58 -6.93 -19.33
N GLU A 47 -26.59 -7.13 -20.63
CA GLU A 47 -27.83 -7.04 -21.42
C GLU A 47 -28.89 -8.03 -20.95
N LEU A 48 -28.52 -9.28 -20.64
CA LEU A 48 -29.46 -10.27 -20.13
C LEU A 48 -30.00 -9.88 -18.75
N PHE A 49 -29.12 -9.44 -17.84
CA PHE A 49 -29.54 -8.98 -16.53
C PHE A 49 -30.46 -7.75 -16.63
N ASN A 50 -30.20 -6.81 -17.51
CA ASN A 50 -31.05 -5.66 -17.75
C ASN A 50 -32.42 -6.07 -18.29
N ARG A 51 -32.52 -7.10 -19.13
CA ARG A 51 -33.80 -7.66 -19.57
C ARG A 51 -34.60 -8.27 -18.41
N VAL A 52 -33.93 -8.96 -17.48
CA VAL A 52 -34.59 -9.46 -16.25
C VAL A 52 -35.09 -8.29 -15.40
N LEU A 53 -34.29 -7.23 -15.24
CA LEU A 53 -34.67 -6.05 -14.47
C LEU A 53 -35.83 -5.27 -15.07
N ALA A 54 -35.96 -5.30 -16.39
CA ALA A 54 -37.06 -4.65 -17.12
C ALA A 54 -38.38 -5.48 -17.11
N ASP A 55 -38.30 -6.76 -16.75
CA ASP A 55 -39.44 -7.67 -16.77
C ASP A 55 -40.21 -7.65 -15.44
N PRO A 56 -41.44 -7.15 -15.39
CA PRO A 56 -42.26 -7.14 -14.18
C PRO A 56 -42.57 -8.54 -13.62
N ALA A 57 -42.52 -9.58 -14.47
CA ALA A 57 -42.78 -10.96 -14.07
C ALA A 57 -41.60 -11.63 -13.39
N ALA A 58 -40.39 -11.12 -13.57
CA ALA A 58 -39.13 -11.71 -13.06
C ALA A 58 -38.74 -11.23 -11.63
N GLN A 59 -39.73 -11.06 -10.75
CA GLN A 59 -39.48 -10.51 -9.39
C GLN A 59 -38.52 -11.38 -8.55
N THR A 60 -38.60 -12.71 -8.71
CA THR A 60 -37.78 -13.66 -7.98
C THR A 60 -36.30 -13.56 -8.37
N ASP A 61 -36.02 -13.29 -9.64
CA ASP A 61 -34.66 -13.28 -10.21
C ASP A 61 -34.03 -11.88 -10.15
N ARG A 62 -34.85 -10.88 -9.75
CA ARG A 62 -34.41 -9.48 -9.69
C ARG A 62 -33.21 -9.23 -8.77
N PRO A 63 -33.12 -9.81 -7.56
CA PRO A 63 -31.95 -9.65 -6.70
C PRO A 63 -30.65 -10.13 -7.36
N ASP A 64 -30.69 -11.34 -7.95
CA ASP A 64 -29.55 -11.90 -8.67
C ASP A 64 -29.17 -11.04 -9.89
N ALA A 65 -30.16 -10.54 -10.64
CA ALA A 65 -29.91 -9.66 -11.77
C ALA A 65 -29.21 -8.36 -11.34
N VAL A 66 -29.63 -7.73 -10.22
CA VAL A 66 -28.97 -6.53 -9.70
C VAL A 66 -27.54 -6.84 -9.26
N TYR A 67 -27.34 -7.92 -8.50
CA TYR A 67 -26.01 -8.33 -8.04
C TYR A 67 -25.05 -8.58 -9.21
N TRP A 68 -25.43 -9.43 -10.16
CA TRP A 68 -24.60 -9.76 -11.32
C TRP A 68 -24.40 -8.60 -12.29
N SER A 69 -25.36 -7.66 -12.37
CA SER A 69 -25.16 -6.39 -13.09
C SER A 69 -24.05 -5.56 -12.44
N GLY A 70 -24.04 -5.47 -11.10
CA GLY A 70 -22.98 -4.79 -10.36
C GLY A 70 -21.60 -5.38 -10.63
N LEU A 71 -21.48 -6.72 -10.64
CA LEU A 71 -20.24 -7.41 -10.98
C LEU A 71 -19.83 -7.19 -12.45
N SER A 72 -20.80 -7.17 -13.36
CA SER A 72 -20.54 -6.93 -14.79
C SER A 72 -20.02 -5.51 -15.03
N TYR A 73 -20.59 -4.49 -14.40
CA TYR A 73 -20.06 -3.12 -14.44
C TYR A 73 -18.64 -3.05 -13.87
N MET A 74 -18.39 -3.73 -12.77
CA MET A 74 -17.05 -3.79 -12.19
C MET A 74 -16.03 -4.43 -13.14
N ALA A 75 -16.40 -5.52 -13.81
CA ALA A 75 -15.54 -6.19 -14.78
C ALA A 75 -15.28 -5.36 -16.05
N LEU A 76 -16.27 -4.54 -16.45
CA LEU A 76 -16.15 -3.57 -17.53
C LEU A 76 -15.36 -2.30 -17.15
N GLY A 77 -14.94 -2.16 -15.88
CA GLY A 77 -14.25 -0.96 -15.40
C GLY A 77 -15.16 0.24 -15.13
N ASP A 78 -16.49 0.07 -15.22
CA ASP A 78 -17.45 1.13 -14.91
C ASP A 78 -17.72 1.19 -13.41
N ALA A 79 -16.79 1.80 -12.68
CA ALA A 79 -16.83 1.91 -11.22
C ALA A 79 -18.07 2.68 -10.72
N VAL A 80 -18.55 3.66 -11.47
CA VAL A 80 -19.72 4.48 -11.10
C VAL A 80 -21.00 3.64 -11.08
N ASN A 81 -21.26 2.91 -12.16
CA ASN A 81 -22.43 2.05 -12.23
C ASN A 81 -22.30 0.82 -11.35
N ALA A 82 -21.08 0.24 -11.19
CA ALA A 82 -20.82 -0.85 -10.26
C ALA A 82 -21.16 -0.44 -8.81
N ARG A 83 -20.66 0.71 -8.35
CA ARG A 83 -20.98 1.28 -7.04
C ARG A 83 -22.49 1.41 -6.85
N ARG A 84 -23.15 2.16 -7.73
CA ARG A 84 -24.59 2.43 -7.63
C ARG A 84 -25.40 1.15 -7.58
N THR A 85 -25.06 0.17 -8.41
CA THR A 85 -25.81 -1.08 -8.51
C THR A 85 -25.60 -1.95 -7.27
N LEU A 86 -24.36 -2.06 -6.76
CA LEU A 86 -24.07 -2.79 -5.54
C LEU A 86 -24.68 -2.11 -4.30
N ASP A 87 -24.67 -0.77 -4.22
CA ASP A 87 -25.34 -0.02 -3.15
C ASP A 87 -26.85 -0.26 -3.18
N THR A 88 -27.48 -0.28 -4.38
CA THR A 88 -28.88 -0.63 -4.55
C THR A 88 -29.16 -2.06 -4.06
N PHE A 89 -28.32 -3.03 -4.45
CA PHE A 89 -28.45 -4.40 -3.99
C PHE A 89 -28.40 -4.53 -2.46
N LEU A 90 -27.39 -3.94 -1.84
CA LEU A 90 -27.21 -3.99 -0.38
C LEU A 90 -28.36 -3.33 0.39
N LYS A 91 -28.97 -2.29 -0.18
CA LYS A 91 -30.10 -1.57 0.41
C LYS A 91 -31.43 -2.32 0.23
N GLU A 92 -31.70 -2.80 -0.97
CA GLU A 92 -33.01 -3.39 -1.32
C GLU A 92 -33.10 -4.86 -0.92
N TYR A 93 -31.96 -5.58 -0.87
CA TYR A 93 -31.93 -7.03 -0.61
C TYR A 93 -31.03 -7.42 0.58
N PRO A 94 -31.21 -6.83 1.79
CA PRO A 94 -30.29 -6.99 2.91
C PRO A 94 -30.22 -8.39 3.50
N ARG A 95 -31.15 -9.29 3.10
CA ARG A 95 -31.21 -10.69 3.55
C ARG A 95 -30.81 -11.69 2.46
N HIS A 96 -30.37 -11.21 1.30
CA HIS A 96 -29.95 -12.08 0.22
C HIS A 96 -28.64 -12.82 0.57
N PRO A 97 -28.47 -14.11 0.17
CA PRO A 97 -27.25 -14.87 0.45
C PRO A 97 -25.98 -14.21 -0.06
N SER A 98 -26.05 -13.47 -1.18
CA SER A 98 -24.89 -12.77 -1.77
C SER A 98 -24.55 -11.43 -1.11
N VAL A 99 -25.19 -11.06 0.02
CA VAL A 99 -24.89 -9.79 0.70
C VAL A 99 -23.43 -9.70 1.16
N PRO A 100 -22.82 -10.75 1.75
CA PRO A 100 -21.40 -10.71 2.09
C PRO A 100 -20.51 -10.45 0.88
N ASP A 101 -20.76 -11.17 -0.22
CA ASP A 101 -20.01 -11.00 -1.47
C ASP A 101 -20.18 -9.59 -2.04
N ALA A 102 -21.42 -9.08 -2.07
CA ALA A 102 -21.72 -7.73 -2.56
C ALA A 102 -21.01 -6.65 -1.73
N LEU A 103 -20.98 -6.78 -0.40
CA LEU A 103 -20.26 -5.85 0.49
C LEU A 103 -18.75 -5.88 0.21
N TYR A 104 -18.18 -7.07 0.05
CA TYR A 104 -16.77 -7.22 -0.33
C TYR A 104 -16.48 -6.58 -1.70
N GLN A 105 -17.31 -6.83 -2.72
CA GLN A 105 -17.11 -6.25 -4.04
C GLN A 105 -17.31 -4.74 -4.05
N ARG A 106 -18.24 -4.21 -3.25
CA ARG A 106 -18.42 -2.77 -3.08
C ARG A 106 -17.18 -2.10 -2.48
N ALA A 107 -16.56 -2.76 -1.49
CA ALA A 107 -15.28 -2.31 -0.93
C ALA A 107 -14.15 -2.35 -1.99
N ARG A 108 -14.14 -3.38 -2.85
CA ARG A 108 -13.20 -3.50 -3.96
C ARG A 108 -13.36 -2.37 -4.99
N VAL A 109 -14.61 -1.99 -5.30
CA VAL A 109 -14.87 -0.84 -6.20
C VAL A 109 -14.28 0.45 -5.62
N ALA A 110 -14.50 0.72 -4.33
CA ALA A 110 -13.91 1.89 -3.68
C ALA A 110 -12.36 1.86 -3.74
N TYR A 111 -11.76 0.69 -3.49
CA TYR A 111 -10.31 0.52 -3.58
C TYR A 111 -9.78 0.83 -4.99
N THR A 112 -10.39 0.26 -6.04
CA THR A 112 -9.95 0.47 -7.42
C THR A 112 -10.20 1.88 -7.94
N SER A 113 -11.14 2.61 -7.32
CA SER A 113 -11.40 4.03 -7.57
C SER A 113 -10.42 4.96 -6.83
N GLY A 114 -9.49 4.42 -6.01
CA GLY A 114 -8.56 5.22 -5.21
C GLY A 114 -9.18 5.81 -3.93
N GLU A 115 -10.40 5.44 -3.59
CA GLU A 115 -11.13 5.88 -2.40
C GLU A 115 -10.75 4.98 -1.23
N TYR A 116 -9.47 5.06 -0.82
CA TYR A 116 -8.89 4.10 0.13
C TYR A 116 -9.53 4.17 1.51
N GLU A 117 -9.88 5.35 2.02
CA GLU A 117 -10.53 5.52 3.31
C GLU A 117 -11.90 4.82 3.34
N GLU A 118 -12.72 5.03 2.30
CA GLU A 118 -14.01 4.36 2.17
C GLU A 118 -13.84 2.84 2.04
N SER A 119 -12.88 2.41 1.22
CA SER A 119 -12.57 0.99 1.05
C SER A 119 -12.20 0.31 2.36
N ILE A 120 -11.33 0.93 3.16
CA ILE A 120 -10.91 0.45 4.48
C ILE A 120 -12.12 0.30 5.40
N LEU A 121 -13.00 1.30 5.45
CA LEU A 121 -14.21 1.26 6.27
C LEU A 121 -15.14 0.11 5.86
N LEU A 122 -15.35 -0.07 4.56
CA LEU A 122 -16.22 -1.14 4.02
C LEU A 122 -15.63 -2.53 4.27
N PHE A 123 -14.32 -2.73 4.08
CA PHE A 123 -13.66 -4.00 4.40
C PHE A 123 -13.65 -4.29 5.90
N SER A 124 -13.44 -3.28 6.75
CA SER A 124 -13.53 -3.45 8.21
C SER A 124 -14.94 -3.87 8.62
N THR A 125 -15.98 -3.23 8.07
CA THR A 125 -17.38 -3.62 8.28
C THR A 125 -17.66 -5.06 7.81
N PHE A 126 -17.05 -5.46 6.68
CA PHE A 126 -17.14 -6.83 6.19
C PHE A 126 -16.52 -7.82 7.16
N LEU A 127 -15.30 -7.55 7.63
CA LEU A 127 -14.58 -8.42 8.58
C LEU A 127 -15.29 -8.55 9.92
N GLU A 128 -15.90 -7.47 10.42
CA GLU A 128 -16.70 -7.49 11.64
C GLU A 128 -17.96 -8.37 11.53
N LYS A 129 -18.65 -8.29 10.37
CA LYS A 129 -19.90 -9.02 10.15
C LYS A 129 -19.70 -10.47 9.69
N TYR A 130 -18.60 -10.72 8.97
CA TYR A 130 -18.37 -12.00 8.29
C TYR A 130 -16.90 -12.48 8.49
N PRO A 131 -16.44 -12.66 9.74
CA PRO A 131 -15.03 -13.00 10.02
C PRO A 131 -14.59 -14.36 9.42
N ASP A 132 -15.53 -15.30 9.31
CA ASP A 132 -15.26 -16.66 8.79
C ASP A 132 -15.54 -16.81 7.30
N HIS A 133 -15.85 -15.72 6.60
CA HIS A 133 -16.13 -15.77 5.17
C HIS A 133 -14.86 -16.08 4.35
N SER A 134 -15.02 -16.78 3.22
CA SER A 134 -13.91 -17.13 2.33
C SER A 134 -13.07 -15.92 1.86
N PHE A 135 -13.65 -14.74 1.81
CA PHE A 135 -12.98 -13.48 1.46
C PHE A 135 -12.34 -12.75 2.65
N ALA A 136 -12.43 -13.27 3.89
CA ALA A 136 -11.90 -12.56 5.06
C ALA A 136 -10.41 -12.25 4.93
N SER A 137 -9.58 -13.22 4.52
CA SER A 137 -8.16 -12.99 4.30
C SER A 137 -7.88 -11.98 3.17
N SER A 138 -8.71 -11.99 2.12
CA SER A 138 -8.60 -11.01 1.03
C SER A 138 -9.04 -9.62 1.46
N ALA A 139 -10.09 -9.50 2.27
CA ALA A 139 -10.53 -8.23 2.84
C ALA A 139 -9.45 -7.62 3.75
N LEU A 140 -8.83 -8.44 4.61
CA LEU A 140 -7.71 -8.04 5.44
C LEU A 140 -6.53 -7.52 4.62
N PHE A 141 -6.20 -8.22 3.50
CA PHE A 141 -5.17 -7.79 2.56
C PHE A 141 -5.48 -6.42 1.98
N TRP A 142 -6.70 -6.21 1.47
CA TRP A 142 -7.06 -4.94 0.83
C TRP A 142 -7.17 -3.79 1.83
N THR A 143 -7.57 -4.05 3.08
CA THR A 143 -7.51 -3.06 4.16
C THR A 143 -6.05 -2.63 4.41
N ALA A 144 -5.14 -3.60 4.55
CA ALA A 144 -3.73 -3.32 4.75
C ALA A 144 -3.10 -2.57 3.56
N ASP A 145 -3.47 -2.95 2.34
CA ASP A 145 -2.96 -2.32 1.11
C ASP A 145 -3.52 -0.89 0.91
N GLY A 146 -4.77 -0.65 1.30
CA GLY A 146 -5.35 0.69 1.38
C GLY A 146 -4.59 1.59 2.37
N LEU A 147 -4.28 1.08 3.57
CA LEU A 147 -3.45 1.78 4.56
C LEU A 147 -2.04 2.07 4.03
N PHE A 148 -1.44 1.12 3.32
CA PHE A 148 -0.16 1.31 2.65
C PHE A 148 -0.22 2.46 1.65
N SER A 149 -1.27 2.50 0.82
CA SER A 149 -1.48 3.54 -0.20
C SER A 149 -1.69 4.92 0.40
N LEU A 150 -2.28 5.00 1.61
CA LEU A 150 -2.42 6.23 2.40
C LEU A 150 -1.13 6.62 3.18
N GLY A 151 -0.06 5.84 3.07
CA GLY A 151 1.17 6.09 3.83
C GLY A 151 1.10 5.69 5.32
N ARG A 152 0.01 5.06 5.78
CA ARG A 152 -0.17 4.57 7.16
C ARG A 152 0.57 3.25 7.36
N LEU A 153 1.91 3.31 7.22
CA LEU A 153 2.76 2.12 7.10
C LEU A 153 2.73 1.21 8.33
N ALA A 154 2.70 1.78 9.54
CA ALA A 154 2.71 1.00 10.78
C ALA A 154 1.44 0.16 10.96
N GLU A 155 0.29 0.73 10.62
CA GLU A 155 -1.00 0.04 10.68
C GLU A 155 -1.09 -1.02 9.58
N SER A 156 -0.65 -0.68 8.37
CA SER A 156 -0.54 -1.62 7.25
C SER A 156 0.34 -2.82 7.60
N GLU A 157 1.51 -2.58 8.20
CA GLU A 157 2.44 -3.63 8.63
C GLU A 157 1.77 -4.59 9.62
N THR A 158 1.04 -4.04 10.60
CA THR A 158 0.33 -4.84 11.60
C THR A 158 -0.67 -5.79 10.93
N LEU A 159 -1.52 -5.28 10.02
CA LEU A 159 -2.52 -6.10 9.34
C LEU A 159 -1.92 -7.14 8.39
N PHE A 160 -0.83 -6.81 7.66
CA PHE A 160 -0.14 -7.82 6.86
C PHE A 160 0.48 -8.92 7.73
N ARG A 161 1.05 -8.59 8.89
CA ARG A 161 1.56 -9.59 9.84
C ARG A 161 0.43 -10.49 10.37
N THR A 162 -0.71 -9.92 10.72
CA THR A 162 -1.91 -10.67 11.11
C THR A 162 -2.34 -11.62 10.00
N LEU A 163 -2.39 -11.15 8.74
CA LEU A 163 -2.74 -12.00 7.60
C LEU A 163 -1.79 -13.20 7.47
N LEU A 164 -0.49 -12.98 7.58
CA LEU A 164 0.50 -14.06 7.47
C LEU A 164 0.44 -15.07 8.62
N ALA A 165 0.09 -14.60 9.82
CA ALA A 165 -0.05 -15.45 11.01
C ALA A 165 -1.34 -16.27 10.97
N ASP A 166 -2.48 -15.62 10.71
CA ASP A 166 -3.80 -16.23 10.86
C ASP A 166 -4.28 -16.96 9.60
N TYR A 167 -3.77 -16.56 8.41
CA TYR A 167 -4.18 -17.11 7.12
C TYR A 167 -3.01 -17.63 6.27
N PRO A 168 -2.21 -18.60 6.75
CA PRO A 168 -1.00 -19.06 6.06
C PRO A 168 -1.27 -19.75 4.70
N LYS A 169 -2.53 -20.16 4.46
CA LYS A 169 -2.98 -20.76 3.19
C LYS A 169 -3.72 -19.78 2.27
N SER A 170 -3.75 -18.51 2.62
CA SER A 170 -4.44 -17.50 1.80
C SER A 170 -3.76 -17.30 0.45
N VAL A 171 -4.57 -17.12 -0.59
CA VAL A 171 -4.09 -16.70 -1.93
C VAL A 171 -3.39 -15.34 -1.89
N LYS A 172 -3.53 -14.58 -0.80
CA LYS A 172 -2.90 -13.27 -0.57
C LYS A 172 -1.60 -13.35 0.22
N PHE A 173 -1.17 -14.55 0.65
CA PHE A 173 0.00 -14.73 1.50
C PHE A 173 1.28 -14.14 0.88
N GLU A 174 1.60 -14.52 -0.36
CA GLU A 174 2.80 -14.04 -1.05
C GLU A 174 2.74 -12.53 -1.29
N ALA A 175 1.58 -12.01 -1.70
CA ALA A 175 1.38 -10.59 -1.90
C ALA A 175 1.56 -9.79 -0.59
N ALA A 176 1.07 -10.31 0.54
CA ALA A 176 1.24 -9.70 1.85
C ALA A 176 2.72 -9.73 2.31
N SER A 177 3.42 -10.84 2.08
CA SER A 177 4.86 -10.96 2.36
C SER A 177 5.67 -9.94 1.57
N TYR A 178 5.36 -9.77 0.28
CA TYR A 178 5.99 -8.76 -0.57
C TYR A 178 5.73 -7.33 -0.05
N LYS A 179 4.48 -7.02 0.30
CA LYS A 179 4.13 -5.70 0.86
C LYS A 179 4.84 -5.41 2.18
N LEU A 180 5.00 -6.39 3.05
CA LEU A 180 5.81 -6.26 4.26
C LEU A 180 7.28 -5.93 3.96
N ALA A 181 7.86 -6.58 2.95
CA ALA A 181 9.22 -6.26 2.50
C ALA A 181 9.30 -4.81 2.00
N LEU A 182 8.34 -4.35 1.20
CA LEU A 182 8.28 -2.95 0.75
C LEU A 182 8.18 -1.95 1.90
N ILE A 183 7.37 -2.24 2.94
CA ILE A 183 7.27 -1.39 4.13
C ILE A 183 8.63 -1.27 4.83
N ARG A 184 9.35 -2.39 4.99
CA ARG A 184 10.70 -2.39 5.57
C ARG A 184 11.67 -1.56 4.76
N TYR A 185 11.61 -1.64 3.42
CA TYR A 185 12.43 -0.80 2.56
C TYR A 185 12.12 0.67 2.72
N LYS A 186 10.83 1.05 2.82
CA LYS A 186 10.43 2.44 3.06
C LYS A 186 10.93 2.98 4.40
N TYR A 187 10.90 2.19 5.46
CA TYR A 187 11.48 2.60 6.74
C TYR A 187 13.00 2.83 6.63
N ARG A 188 13.72 1.95 5.93
CA ARG A 188 15.16 2.11 5.70
C ARG A 188 15.49 3.31 4.83
N GLU A 189 14.71 3.53 3.77
CA GLU A 189 14.85 4.72 2.93
C GLU A 189 14.74 6.00 3.76
N ASN A 190 13.70 6.10 4.60
CA ASN A 190 13.51 7.24 5.49
C ASN A 190 14.65 7.42 6.50
N GLU A 191 15.16 6.32 7.05
CA GLU A 191 16.32 6.35 7.96
C GLU A 191 17.58 6.86 7.25
N LEU A 192 17.85 6.37 6.05
CA LEU A 192 18.98 6.80 5.23
C LEU A 192 18.85 8.29 4.83
N LEU A 193 17.68 8.75 4.44
CA LEU A 193 17.43 10.16 4.12
C LEU A 193 17.65 11.05 5.34
N THR A 194 17.26 10.61 6.53
CA THR A 194 17.48 11.32 7.78
C THR A 194 18.97 11.42 8.11
N LEU A 195 19.71 10.33 7.96
CA LEU A 195 21.15 10.29 8.17
C LEU A 195 21.89 11.16 7.15
N LEU A 196 21.47 11.13 5.88
CA LEU A 196 22.08 11.96 4.84
C LEU A 196 21.86 13.45 5.13
N LYS A 197 20.65 13.82 5.52
CA LYS A 197 20.33 15.20 5.93
C LYS A 197 21.18 15.65 7.10
N TRP A 198 21.28 14.83 8.15
CA TRP A 198 22.11 15.11 9.31
C TRP A 198 23.60 15.26 8.92
N SER A 199 24.12 14.35 8.08
CA SER A 199 25.52 14.42 7.60
C SER A 199 25.77 15.70 6.81
N HIS A 200 24.82 16.12 5.97
CA HIS A 200 24.94 17.36 5.22
C HIS A 200 24.94 18.60 6.14
N GLU A 201 24.03 18.65 7.11
CA GLU A 201 23.95 19.73 8.09
C GLU A 201 25.24 19.84 8.92
N GLU A 202 25.82 18.70 9.32
CA GLU A 202 27.09 18.69 10.06
C GLU A 202 28.28 19.14 9.18
N SER A 203 28.30 18.75 7.91
CA SER A 203 29.32 19.22 6.96
C SER A 203 29.26 20.73 6.76
N LEU A 204 28.07 21.30 6.63
CA LEU A 204 27.90 22.77 6.53
C LEU A 204 28.39 23.47 7.80
N ARG A 205 28.10 22.92 8.98
CA ARG A 205 28.55 23.47 10.26
C ARG A 205 30.07 23.48 10.37
N VAL A 206 30.71 22.41 9.93
CA VAL A 206 32.19 22.33 9.90
C VAL A 206 32.78 23.38 8.94
N ILE A 207 32.21 23.55 7.76
CA ILE A 207 32.64 24.56 6.77
C ILE A 207 32.47 25.97 7.35
N GLU A 208 31.36 26.28 7.98
CA GLU A 208 31.16 27.60 8.63
C GLU A 208 32.16 27.87 9.74
N GLU A 209 32.45 26.85 10.54
CA GLU A 209 33.46 26.97 11.62
C GLU A 209 34.86 27.20 11.05
N PHE A 210 35.19 26.52 9.95
CA PHE A 210 36.47 26.72 9.25
C PHE A 210 36.59 28.14 8.71
N GLN A 211 35.53 28.65 8.03
CA GLN A 211 35.50 30.01 7.52
C GLN A 211 35.60 31.08 8.63
N ARG A 212 35.00 30.83 9.79
CA ARG A 212 35.13 31.73 10.94
C ARG A 212 36.55 31.77 11.47
N ARG A 213 37.21 30.60 11.54
CA ARG A 213 38.64 30.51 11.97
C ARG A 213 39.55 31.20 10.96
N GLU A 214 39.35 30.96 9.67
CA GLU A 214 40.12 31.61 8.59
C GLU A 214 40.05 33.15 8.70
N LYS A 215 38.84 33.72 8.82
CA LYS A 215 38.67 35.16 9.07
C LYS A 215 39.37 35.64 10.31
N ALA A 216 39.32 34.89 11.41
CA ALA A 216 40.02 35.24 12.64
C ALA A 216 41.55 35.24 12.47
N TYR A 217 42.11 34.26 11.72
CA TYR A 217 43.50 34.24 11.38
C TYR A 217 43.94 35.38 10.48
N GLU A 218 43.15 35.72 9.44
CA GLU A 218 43.39 36.88 8.56
C GLU A 218 43.42 38.20 9.37
N GLN A 219 42.46 38.38 10.26
CA GLN A 219 42.41 39.54 11.13
C GLN A 219 43.62 39.64 12.08
N ALA A 220 44.00 38.48 12.68
CA ALA A 220 45.19 38.41 13.52
C ALA A 220 46.46 38.75 12.73
N LEU A 221 46.61 38.17 11.54
CA LEU A 221 47.75 38.45 10.64
C LEU A 221 47.82 39.94 10.27
N ALA A 222 46.71 40.57 9.93
CA ALA A 222 46.68 41.99 9.63
C ALA A 222 47.08 42.86 10.81
N VAL A 223 46.71 42.50 12.05
CA VAL A 223 47.12 43.16 13.27
C VAL A 223 48.63 43.00 13.51
N TYR A 224 49.17 41.78 13.31
CA TYR A 224 50.62 41.52 13.42
C TYR A 224 51.40 42.30 12.38
N GLN A 225 50.99 42.32 11.14
CA GLN A 225 51.62 43.10 10.07
C GLN A 225 51.66 44.61 10.37
N ARG A 226 50.60 45.19 10.89
CA ARG A 226 50.57 46.60 11.34
C ARG A 226 51.55 46.83 12.48
N ARG A 227 51.60 45.96 13.50
CA ARG A 227 52.56 46.08 14.61
C ARG A 227 53.99 45.98 14.14
N LEU A 228 54.31 45.11 13.17
CA LEU A 228 55.63 44.98 12.56
C LEU A 228 56.01 46.22 11.78
N ALA A 229 55.10 46.80 11.02
CA ALA A 229 55.30 48.06 10.29
C ALA A 229 55.60 49.22 11.26
N ASP A 230 54.88 49.30 12.40
CA ASP A 230 55.03 50.34 13.40
C ASP A 230 56.32 50.18 14.23
N THR A 231 56.86 48.95 14.40
CA THR A 231 58.05 48.69 15.22
C THR A 231 59.34 48.57 14.44
N GLY A 232 59.32 48.56 13.10
CA GLY A 232 60.55 48.49 12.25
C GLY A 232 61.38 47.21 12.40
N ALA A 233 60.83 46.17 12.99
CA ALA A 233 61.52 44.92 13.26
C ALA A 233 61.05 43.80 12.31
N SER A 234 61.99 43.23 11.57
CA SER A 234 61.82 42.02 10.79
C SER A 234 61.74 40.82 11.73
N LEU A 235 60.56 40.26 11.93
CA LEU A 235 60.40 39.03 12.70
C LEU A 235 59.98 37.88 11.79
N ALA A 236 60.64 36.74 11.99
CA ALA A 236 60.21 35.49 11.34
C ALA A 236 58.82 35.04 11.81
N VAL A 237 57.94 34.79 10.90
CA VAL A 237 56.59 34.33 11.16
C VAL A 237 56.62 32.90 11.73
N PRO A 238 56.03 32.63 12.92
CA PRO A 238 55.90 31.24 13.35
C PRO A 238 54.89 30.51 12.48
N ALA A 239 55.22 29.29 12.09
CA ALA A 239 54.33 28.43 11.29
C ALA A 239 52.98 28.25 12.00
N PRO A 240 51.84 28.20 11.25
CA PRO A 240 50.55 28.00 11.85
C PRO A 240 50.49 26.68 12.61
N ALA A 241 49.98 26.72 13.84
CA ALA A 241 49.78 25.53 14.64
C ALA A 241 48.84 24.54 13.91
N ALA A 242 49.25 23.28 13.91
CA ALA A 242 48.51 22.20 13.30
C ALA A 242 47.02 22.22 13.73
N ALA A 243 46.14 21.88 12.79
CA ALA A 243 44.72 21.71 13.09
C ALA A 243 44.51 20.75 14.27
N PRO A 244 43.55 20.99 15.16
CA PRO A 244 43.37 20.12 16.31
C PRO A 244 43.02 18.69 15.83
N ALA A 245 43.75 17.71 16.40
CA ALA A 245 43.63 16.27 16.12
C ALA A 245 42.19 15.71 16.31
N ASP A 246 41.28 16.51 16.84
CA ASP A 246 39.89 16.17 17.10
C ASP A 246 39.03 16.13 15.83
N SER A 247 39.34 16.91 14.75
CA SER A 247 38.61 16.87 13.49
C SER A 247 38.85 15.57 12.71
N ASP A 248 40.10 15.10 12.67
CA ASP A 248 40.47 13.87 11.98
C ASP A 248 39.92 12.64 12.71
N GLN A 249 39.87 12.66 14.04
CA GLN A 249 39.23 11.62 14.84
C GLN A 249 37.71 11.58 14.64
N ARG A 250 37.04 12.74 14.51
CA ARG A 250 35.61 12.82 14.24
C ARG A 250 35.27 12.32 12.84
N ILE A 251 36.05 12.69 11.83
CA ILE A 251 35.88 12.20 10.44
C ILE A 251 36.08 10.68 10.40
N ALA A 252 37.11 10.17 11.07
CA ALA A 252 37.35 8.72 11.17
C ALA A 252 36.19 7.99 11.89
N ALA A 253 35.65 8.54 12.97
CA ALA A 253 34.51 7.97 13.69
C ALA A 253 33.22 7.97 12.84
N LEU A 254 32.99 9.03 12.05
CA LEU A 254 31.85 9.12 11.13
C LEU A 254 31.97 8.10 10.00
N ASN A 255 33.17 7.96 9.41
CA ASN A 255 33.40 6.99 8.34
C ASN A 255 33.25 5.55 8.86
N ALA A 256 33.74 5.24 10.07
CA ALA A 256 33.57 3.94 10.72
C ALA A 256 32.06 3.63 10.96
N ARG A 257 31.30 4.63 11.36
CA ARG A 257 29.84 4.47 11.57
C ARG A 257 29.05 4.27 10.26
N ILE A 258 29.43 4.97 9.20
CA ILE A 258 28.89 4.76 7.84
C ILE A 258 29.19 3.34 7.36
N GLU A 259 30.42 2.86 7.58
CA GLU A 259 30.84 1.51 7.20
C GLU A 259 30.09 0.42 8.00
N GLU A 260 29.92 0.62 9.31
CA GLU A 260 29.11 -0.26 10.17
C GLU A 260 27.66 -0.34 9.71
N LEU A 261 27.02 0.81 9.42
CA LEU A 261 25.64 0.88 8.91
C LEU A 261 25.50 0.26 7.52
N THR A 262 26.50 0.43 6.66
CA THR A 262 26.54 -0.19 5.33
C THR A 262 26.65 -1.71 5.43
N LYS A 263 27.48 -2.22 6.35
CA LYS A 263 27.58 -3.67 6.65
C LYS A 263 26.30 -4.24 7.25
N ALA A 264 25.68 -3.52 8.18
CA ALA A 264 24.39 -3.94 8.77
C ALA A 264 23.27 -3.98 7.73
N LEU A 265 23.25 -3.04 6.78
CA LEU A 265 22.32 -3.01 5.67
C LEU A 265 22.50 -4.21 4.72
N ALA A 266 23.75 -4.56 4.41
CA ALA A 266 24.07 -5.70 3.55
C ALA A 266 23.72 -7.05 4.21
N ALA A 267 23.86 -7.16 5.53
CA ALA A 267 23.59 -8.39 6.28
C ALA A 267 22.10 -8.71 6.47
N GLN A 268 21.21 -7.72 6.31
CA GLN A 268 19.78 -7.87 6.54
C GLN A 268 18.93 -7.89 5.25
N ALA A 269 19.53 -7.85 4.06
CA ALA A 269 18.80 -7.92 2.80
C ALA A 269 18.25 -9.35 2.61
N PRO A 270 16.91 -9.54 2.44
CA PRO A 270 16.38 -10.82 1.98
C PRO A 270 16.91 -11.06 0.55
N SER A 271 17.29 -12.31 0.26
CA SER A 271 17.81 -12.71 -1.05
C SER A 271 16.80 -12.39 -2.15
N PRO A 272 16.99 -11.38 -2.99
CA PRO A 272 16.21 -11.21 -4.21
C PRO A 272 16.68 -12.25 -5.23
N SER A 273 15.79 -12.63 -6.18
CA SER A 273 16.19 -13.47 -7.31
C SER A 273 17.47 -12.93 -7.96
N ALA A 274 18.41 -13.80 -8.29
CA ALA A 274 19.80 -13.47 -8.66
C ALA A 274 19.98 -12.34 -9.69
N ASP A 275 19.03 -12.14 -10.59
CA ASP A 275 19.06 -11.08 -11.61
C ASP A 275 18.82 -9.67 -11.06
N LYS A 276 17.86 -9.51 -10.14
CA LYS A 276 17.57 -8.19 -9.55
C LYS A 276 18.61 -7.75 -8.50
N SER A 277 19.32 -8.69 -7.87
CA SER A 277 20.40 -8.37 -6.95
C SER A 277 21.65 -7.87 -7.66
N ALA A 278 21.94 -8.37 -8.87
CA ALA A 278 23.03 -7.88 -9.70
C ALA A 278 22.79 -6.43 -10.16
N GLU A 279 21.56 -6.12 -10.58
CA GLU A 279 21.15 -4.78 -11.02
C GLU A 279 21.17 -3.75 -9.88
N LEU A 280 20.72 -4.13 -8.68
CA LEU A 280 20.80 -3.31 -7.47
C LEU A 280 22.24 -3.11 -6.98
N LEU A 281 23.09 -4.12 -7.11
CA LEU A 281 24.53 -4.00 -6.77
C LEU A 281 25.26 -3.11 -7.78
N ALA A 282 24.92 -3.18 -9.08
CA ALA A 282 25.45 -2.31 -10.10
C ALA A 282 25.07 -0.84 -9.87
N LEU A 283 23.78 -0.57 -9.58
CA LEU A 283 23.28 0.77 -9.24
C LEU A 283 23.91 1.33 -7.97
N LYS A 284 24.20 0.47 -6.98
CA LYS A 284 24.86 0.83 -5.73
C LYS A 284 26.35 1.12 -5.95
N ALA A 285 27.02 0.39 -6.83
CA ALA A 285 28.41 0.65 -7.20
C ALA A 285 28.52 1.99 -7.94
N GLU A 286 27.62 2.27 -8.88
CA GLU A 286 27.56 3.52 -9.63
C GLU A 286 27.30 4.74 -8.73
N THR A 287 26.40 4.62 -7.75
CA THR A 287 26.16 5.68 -6.74
C THR A 287 27.35 5.93 -5.83
N LEU A 288 28.09 4.89 -5.42
CA LEU A 288 29.30 5.02 -4.62
C LEU A 288 30.44 5.66 -5.44
N GLU A 289 30.55 5.34 -6.73
CA GLU A 289 31.54 5.92 -7.63
C GLU A 289 31.27 7.42 -7.87
N LEU A 290 29.99 7.80 -8.07
CA LEU A 290 29.59 9.20 -8.17
C LEU A 290 29.85 9.98 -6.86
N LEU A 291 29.66 9.35 -5.71
CA LEU A 291 29.94 9.96 -4.40
C LEU A 291 31.45 10.15 -4.19
N SER A 292 32.26 9.19 -4.62
CA SER A 292 33.73 9.28 -4.61
C SER A 292 34.20 10.41 -5.52
N LEU A 293 33.71 10.50 -6.74
CA LEU A 293 34.03 11.59 -7.67
C LEU A 293 33.63 12.97 -7.14
N TYR A 294 32.49 13.05 -6.43
CA TYR A 294 32.06 14.28 -5.78
C TYR A 294 32.97 14.71 -4.63
N ILE A 295 33.41 13.75 -3.82
CA ILE A 295 34.36 13.98 -2.72
C ILE A 295 35.73 14.42 -3.27
N ASP A 296 36.22 13.75 -4.32
CA ASP A 296 37.46 14.11 -5.01
C ASP A 296 37.37 15.48 -5.69
N TRP A 297 36.23 15.82 -6.29
CA TRP A 297 35.99 17.16 -6.82
C TRP A 297 35.98 18.25 -5.73
N LEU A 298 35.39 17.97 -4.56
CA LEU A 298 35.41 18.86 -3.38
C LEU A 298 36.86 19.04 -2.88
N ALA A 299 37.60 17.94 -2.70
CA ALA A 299 39.00 17.99 -2.27
C ALA A 299 39.88 18.79 -3.26
N GLY A 300 39.72 18.55 -4.58
CA GLY A 300 40.46 19.26 -5.61
C GLY A 300 40.08 20.74 -5.77
N ASN A 301 38.89 21.14 -5.37
CA ASN A 301 38.48 22.57 -5.36
C ASN A 301 38.98 23.30 -4.09
N VAL A 302 39.09 22.60 -2.96
CA VAL A 302 39.71 23.14 -1.74
C VAL A 302 41.22 23.42 -1.98
N GLU A 303 41.95 22.58 -2.71
CA GLU A 303 43.34 22.83 -3.06
C GLU A 303 43.51 23.98 -4.08
N LYS A 304 42.56 24.18 -5.01
CA LYS A 304 42.61 25.26 -6.01
C LYS A 304 42.19 26.62 -5.47
N GLY A 305 41.42 26.68 -4.37
CA GLY A 305 41.07 27.92 -3.67
C GLY A 305 42.20 28.46 -2.79
N ALA A 306 43.30 27.73 -2.61
CA ALA A 306 44.43 28.10 -1.75
C ALA A 306 45.66 28.59 -2.53
N ARG A 307 45.50 29.20 -3.72
CA ARG A 307 46.63 29.91 -4.39
C ARG A 307 46.25 31.38 -4.62
N PRO A 308 47.15 32.29 -4.19
CA PRO A 308 46.97 33.74 -4.28
C PRO A 308 46.93 34.25 -5.73
#